data_99690976e6d40886b8b9fc09ae4dbae7
#
_entry.id   99690976e6d40886b8b9fc09ae4dbae7
#
_cell.length_a   1.000
_cell.length_b   1.000
_cell.length_c   1.000
_cell.angle_alpha   90.00
_cell.angle_beta   90.00
_cell.angle_gamma   90.00
#
_symmetry.space_group_name_H-M   'P 1'
#
loop_
_entity.id
_entity.type
_entity.pdbx_description
1 polymer ?
#
loop_
_entity_poly.entity_id
_entity_poly.type
_entity_poly.pdbx_seq_one_letter_code
_entity_poly.pdbx_strand_id
1 'polypeptide(L)'
;MTRTKMSVALMLALATIPAYAAQDNTYHHEAEIGFLDSSGEADGLVNANYRYYFKAVEQADKPYALAGFFNQGSTVSARYATTDFQDLYHIAGEYVFDSKWFLGAGVNQLNADDAVFDITTYEISAGYFFSEHSKLSLNYTTNSESESNNGAYLEYEFESYFSQNIDAITLTYEHFIPLQSTAGVFITGAVGYQNPQYINNEMLTQVDGSTPTIVQDSKINFENDIYTVAVFADWYINNAWSVGATYYRTDVNTDFSSSNIDDSNKSSHSNNITETGLNTRYFWHFSDVFSAKFSLEHYFDNGEYNSDSETNVGIAINARF
;
A
#
# COMPACT_ATOMS: atom_id res chain seq x y z
N MET A 1 21.24 2.28 13.81
CA MET A 1 22.05 2.29 12.56
C MET A 1 21.43 3.33 11.68
N THR A 2 22.08 4.38 11.26
CA THR A 2 21.42 5.51 10.57
C THR A 2 20.80 5.03 9.26
N ARG A 3 19.51 5.37 9.02
CA ARG A 3 18.66 5.01 7.85
C ARG A 3 19.39 5.20 6.51
N THR A 4 20.18 6.26 6.38
CA THR A 4 21.05 6.56 5.21
C THR A 4 22.03 5.44 4.85
N LYS A 5 22.53 4.66 5.84
CA LYS A 5 23.50 3.58 5.57
C LYS A 5 22.84 2.33 4.99
N MET A 6 21.58 2.09 5.31
CA MET A 6 20.85 0.93 4.79
C MET A 6 20.43 1.15 3.33
N SER A 7 20.01 2.37 2.97
CA SER A 7 19.68 2.76 1.59
C SER A 7 20.92 2.68 0.67
N VAL A 8 22.10 3.11 1.14
CA VAL A 8 23.37 3.00 0.39
C VAL A 8 23.82 1.54 0.26
N ALA A 9 23.63 0.70 1.27
CA ALA A 9 23.97 -0.72 1.21
C ALA A 9 23.08 -1.48 0.24
N LEU A 10 21.79 -1.13 0.15
CA LEU A 10 20.85 -1.72 -0.81
C LEU A 10 21.20 -1.30 -2.24
N MET A 11 21.56 -0.03 -2.48
CA MET A 11 22.05 0.45 -3.78
C MET A 11 23.34 -0.28 -4.22
N LEU A 12 24.29 -0.50 -3.30
CA LEU A 12 25.51 -1.24 -3.58
C LEU A 12 25.24 -2.74 -3.87
N ALA A 13 24.28 -3.35 -3.17
CA ALA A 13 23.89 -4.74 -3.43
C ALA A 13 23.27 -4.93 -4.82
N LEU A 14 22.44 -3.98 -5.27
CA LEU A 14 21.87 -3.99 -6.62
C LEU A 14 22.93 -3.75 -7.71
N ALA A 15 23.96 -2.96 -7.43
CA ALA A 15 25.07 -2.72 -8.37
C ALA A 15 26.01 -3.92 -8.55
N THR A 16 25.98 -4.90 -7.64
CA THR A 16 26.83 -6.11 -7.69
C THR A 16 26.16 -7.31 -8.32
N ILE A 17 24.87 -7.23 -8.69
CA ILE A 17 24.19 -8.30 -9.41
C ILE A 17 24.84 -8.39 -10.81
N PRO A 18 25.47 -9.53 -11.17
CA PRO A 18 26.02 -9.68 -12.52
C PRO A 18 24.86 -9.55 -13.51
N ALA A 19 24.83 -8.45 -14.24
CA ALA A 19 23.90 -8.25 -15.33
C ALA A 19 24.25 -9.27 -16.44
N TYR A 20 23.69 -10.45 -16.36
CA TYR A 20 23.55 -11.30 -17.53
C TYR A 20 22.53 -10.56 -18.39
N ALA A 21 23.06 -9.81 -19.36
CA ALA A 21 22.25 -9.09 -20.32
C ALA A 21 21.19 -10.04 -20.88
N ALA A 22 19.94 -9.64 -20.80
CA ALA A 22 18.84 -10.33 -21.42
C ALA A 22 19.11 -10.36 -22.93
N GLN A 23 19.65 -11.46 -23.45
CA GLN A 23 20.05 -11.60 -24.83
C GLN A 23 18.87 -11.57 -25.81
N ASP A 24 17.61 -11.70 -25.32
CA ASP A 24 16.40 -11.88 -26.12
C ASP A 24 15.23 -10.99 -25.71
N ASN A 25 15.43 -9.79 -25.16
CA ASN A 25 14.35 -8.92 -24.64
C ASN A 25 13.44 -9.59 -23.59
N THR A 26 13.95 -10.58 -22.88
CA THR A 26 13.25 -11.27 -21.81
C THR A 26 14.00 -11.13 -20.48
N TYR A 27 13.28 -11.14 -19.37
CA TYR A 27 13.88 -11.06 -18.03
C TYR A 27 13.09 -11.89 -17.01
N HIS A 28 13.78 -12.31 -15.95
CA HIS A 28 13.18 -12.97 -14.78
C HIS A 28 13.19 -12.10 -13.52
N HIS A 29 14.08 -11.11 -13.48
CA HIS A 29 14.31 -10.27 -12.32
C HIS A 29 13.99 -8.82 -12.67
N GLU A 30 13.23 -8.17 -11.81
CA GLU A 30 12.98 -6.74 -11.87
C GLU A 30 13.30 -6.12 -10.52
N ALA A 31 14.20 -5.16 -10.51
CA ALA A 31 14.58 -4.39 -9.34
C ALA A 31 14.39 -2.90 -9.60
N GLU A 32 13.91 -2.16 -8.62
CA GLU A 32 13.66 -0.73 -8.74
C GLU A 32 13.97 -0.02 -7.44
N ILE A 33 14.60 1.16 -7.56
CA ILE A 33 14.73 2.11 -6.45
C ILE A 33 14.18 3.43 -6.95
N GLY A 34 13.28 4.03 -6.16
CA GLY A 34 12.59 5.27 -6.50
C GLY A 34 12.55 6.26 -5.35
N PHE A 35 12.33 7.50 -5.73
CA PHE A 35 12.03 8.62 -4.86
C PHE A 35 10.79 9.32 -5.39
N LEU A 36 9.85 9.61 -4.51
CA LEU A 36 8.64 10.39 -4.79
C LEU A 36 8.62 11.57 -3.83
N ASP A 37 8.47 12.75 -4.37
CA ASP A 37 8.30 13.99 -3.61
C ASP A 37 6.89 14.53 -3.81
N SER A 38 6.30 15.09 -2.77
CA SER A 38 4.95 15.64 -2.78
C SER A 38 4.97 17.12 -2.41
N SER A 39 4.08 17.90 -3.03
CA SER A 39 3.84 19.29 -2.61
C SER A 39 3.00 19.40 -1.33
N GLY A 40 2.49 18.26 -0.81
CA GLY A 40 1.78 18.16 0.46
C GLY A 40 2.71 18.20 1.67
N GLU A 41 2.16 17.97 2.86
CA GLU A 41 2.92 18.01 4.12
C GLU A 41 3.85 16.82 4.34
N ALA A 42 3.75 15.77 3.49
CA ALA A 42 4.57 14.56 3.65
C ALA A 42 5.96 14.76 3.05
N ASP A 43 6.99 14.50 3.85
CA ASP A 43 8.37 14.38 3.35
C ASP A 43 8.49 13.26 2.31
N GLY A 44 9.47 13.40 1.43
CA GLY A 44 9.65 12.50 0.27
C GLY A 44 9.72 11.01 0.65
N LEU A 45 9.10 10.17 -0.20
CA LEU A 45 9.08 8.71 -0.06
C LEU A 45 10.24 8.09 -0.85
N VAL A 46 11.10 7.34 -0.19
CA VAL A 46 12.08 6.44 -0.83
C VAL A 46 11.49 5.04 -0.88
N ASN A 47 11.56 4.38 -2.02
CA ASN A 47 11.12 2.99 -2.16
C ASN A 47 12.17 2.13 -2.88
N ALA A 48 12.16 0.82 -2.55
CA ALA A 48 12.91 -0.21 -3.23
C ALA A 48 12.00 -1.41 -3.45
N ASN A 49 11.93 -1.90 -4.67
CA ASN A 49 11.10 -3.03 -5.05
C ASN A 49 11.97 -4.08 -5.74
N TYR A 50 11.68 -5.35 -5.48
CA TYR A 50 12.24 -6.47 -6.20
C TYR A 50 11.15 -7.46 -6.52
N ARG A 51 11.17 -8.00 -7.77
CA ARG A 51 10.26 -9.06 -8.20
C ARG A 51 11.01 -10.10 -9.01
N TYR A 52 10.76 -11.36 -8.69
CA TYR A 52 11.17 -12.51 -9.46
C TYR A 52 9.98 -13.12 -10.19
N TYR A 53 10.14 -13.37 -11.47
CA TYR A 53 9.16 -14.03 -12.33
C TYR A 53 9.63 -15.45 -12.63
N PHE A 54 8.81 -16.46 -12.30
CA PHE A 54 9.14 -17.86 -12.59
C PHE A 54 9.11 -18.17 -14.08
N LYS A 55 8.32 -17.44 -14.85
CA LYS A 55 8.30 -17.45 -16.32
C LYS A 55 8.93 -16.16 -16.81
N ALA A 56 9.84 -16.28 -17.80
CA ALA A 56 10.47 -15.10 -18.42
C ALA A 56 9.42 -14.09 -18.93
N VAL A 57 9.63 -12.82 -18.64
CA VAL A 57 8.79 -11.72 -19.09
C VAL A 57 9.29 -11.23 -20.44
N GLU A 58 8.43 -11.25 -21.46
CA GLU A 58 8.71 -10.66 -22.76
C GLU A 58 8.38 -9.16 -22.74
N GLN A 59 9.35 -8.35 -23.12
CA GLN A 59 9.21 -6.88 -23.11
C GLN A 59 8.90 -6.30 -24.49
N ALA A 60 9.06 -7.07 -25.57
CA ALA A 60 8.86 -6.62 -26.93
C ALA A 60 7.39 -6.21 -27.18
N ASP A 61 7.20 -5.10 -27.90
CA ASP A 61 5.92 -4.60 -28.45
C ASP A 61 4.80 -4.33 -27.43
N LYS A 62 5.13 -4.23 -26.12
CA LYS A 62 4.16 -3.97 -25.05
C LYS A 62 4.57 -2.73 -24.25
N PRO A 63 3.60 -2.03 -23.61
CA PRO A 63 3.94 -0.97 -22.66
C PRO A 63 4.85 -1.49 -21.55
N TYR A 64 5.99 -0.85 -21.36
CA TYR A 64 7.02 -1.31 -20.42
C TYR A 64 6.52 -1.43 -18.98
N ALA A 65 5.60 -0.54 -18.57
CA ALA A 65 4.99 -0.60 -17.27
C ALA A 65 4.10 -1.84 -17.06
N LEU A 66 3.57 -2.42 -18.14
CA LEU A 66 2.61 -3.52 -18.10
C LEU A 66 3.24 -4.89 -18.48
N ALA A 67 4.55 -4.97 -18.68
CA ALA A 67 5.20 -6.22 -19.09
C ALA A 67 4.92 -7.39 -18.13
N GLY A 68 4.93 -7.13 -16.81
CA GLY A 68 4.56 -8.10 -15.78
C GLY A 68 3.08 -8.53 -15.82
N PHE A 69 2.15 -7.62 -16.15
CA PHE A 69 0.73 -7.92 -16.33
C PHE A 69 0.50 -8.91 -17.47
N PHE A 70 1.14 -8.68 -18.61
CA PHE A 70 1.02 -9.55 -19.77
C PHE A 70 1.71 -10.91 -19.61
N ASN A 71 2.67 -11.02 -18.68
CA ASN A 71 3.38 -12.27 -18.45
C ASN A 71 2.46 -13.38 -17.89
N GLN A 72 1.49 -13.04 -17.05
CA GLN A 72 0.56 -13.98 -16.43
C GLN A 72 1.27 -15.20 -15.82
N GLY A 73 2.41 -14.96 -15.20
CA GLY A 73 3.25 -15.98 -14.57
C GLY A 73 3.33 -15.83 -13.07
N SER A 74 3.69 -16.91 -12.38
CA SER A 74 3.93 -16.90 -10.93
C SER A 74 5.06 -15.94 -10.56
N THR A 75 4.95 -15.28 -9.42
CA THR A 75 5.92 -14.28 -8.95
C THR A 75 6.18 -14.36 -7.46
N VAL A 76 7.34 -13.88 -7.05
CA VAL A 76 7.65 -13.52 -5.66
C VAL A 76 8.17 -12.09 -5.67
N SER A 77 7.73 -11.27 -4.72
CA SER A 77 8.13 -9.87 -4.63
C SER A 77 8.45 -9.46 -3.20
N ALA A 78 9.34 -8.48 -3.08
CA ALA A 78 9.64 -7.78 -1.85
C ALA A 78 9.66 -6.28 -2.11
N ARG A 79 9.15 -5.49 -1.17
CA ARG A 79 9.14 -4.04 -1.22
C ARG A 79 9.56 -3.47 0.12
N TYR A 80 10.33 -2.42 0.09
CA TYR A 80 10.61 -1.53 1.19
C TYR A 80 10.24 -0.11 0.79
N ALA A 81 9.59 0.63 1.68
CA ALA A 81 9.33 2.04 1.49
C ALA A 81 9.55 2.77 2.82
N THR A 82 10.07 3.98 2.78
CA THR A 82 10.37 4.77 3.98
C THR A 82 10.09 6.24 3.74
N THR A 83 9.55 6.88 4.77
CA THR A 83 9.46 8.33 4.94
C THR A 83 10.23 8.70 6.21
N ASP A 84 10.20 9.97 6.61
CA ASP A 84 10.82 10.40 7.87
C ASP A 84 10.15 9.81 9.12
N PHE A 85 8.88 9.36 8.99
CA PHE A 85 8.05 8.94 10.13
C PHE A 85 7.75 7.44 10.15
N GLN A 86 7.93 6.72 9.02
CA GLN A 86 7.50 5.32 8.93
C GLN A 86 8.30 4.51 7.94
N ASP A 87 8.42 3.22 8.23
CA ASP A 87 8.99 2.20 7.37
C ASP A 87 7.94 1.14 7.02
N LEU A 88 7.79 0.82 5.74
CA LEU A 88 6.93 -0.25 5.24
C LEU A 88 7.77 -1.36 4.64
N TYR A 89 7.53 -2.59 5.06
CA TYR A 89 8.06 -3.81 4.48
C TYR A 89 6.93 -4.66 3.93
N HIS A 90 7.10 -5.20 2.73
CA HIS A 90 6.12 -6.10 2.11
C HIS A 90 6.83 -7.25 1.42
N ILE A 91 6.32 -8.45 1.64
CA ILE A 91 6.75 -9.67 0.93
C ILE A 91 5.49 -10.40 0.48
N ALA A 92 5.41 -10.77 -0.81
CA ALA A 92 4.29 -11.50 -1.37
C ALA A 92 4.72 -12.52 -2.42
N GLY A 93 3.88 -13.54 -2.61
CA GLY A 93 3.99 -14.50 -3.68
C GLY A 93 2.65 -14.73 -4.35
N GLU A 94 2.65 -14.94 -5.67
CA GLU A 94 1.50 -15.31 -6.47
C GLU A 94 1.84 -16.55 -7.29
N TYR A 95 1.01 -17.57 -7.21
CA TYR A 95 1.11 -18.78 -8.03
C TYR A 95 -0.02 -18.82 -9.05
N VAL A 96 0.34 -18.90 -10.33
CA VAL A 96 -0.58 -18.96 -11.47
C VAL A 96 -0.64 -20.40 -11.99
N PHE A 97 -1.84 -20.96 -12.00
CA PHE A 97 -2.14 -22.30 -12.52
C PHE A 97 -2.29 -22.28 -14.05
N ASP A 98 -2.12 -23.43 -14.69
CA ASP A 98 -2.37 -23.58 -16.14
C ASP A 98 -3.82 -23.23 -16.54
N SER A 99 -4.76 -23.39 -15.61
CA SER A 99 -6.18 -23.01 -15.76
C SER A 99 -6.45 -21.50 -15.75
N LYS A 100 -5.41 -20.67 -15.65
CA LYS A 100 -5.48 -19.20 -15.55
C LYS A 100 -6.01 -18.66 -14.23
N TRP A 101 -6.36 -19.52 -13.28
CA TRP A 101 -6.56 -19.10 -11.89
C TRP A 101 -5.22 -18.77 -11.24
N PHE A 102 -5.25 -17.92 -10.24
CA PHE A 102 -4.08 -17.68 -9.38
C PHE A 102 -4.49 -17.55 -7.92
N LEU A 103 -3.52 -17.86 -7.05
CA LEU A 103 -3.61 -17.62 -5.62
C LEU A 103 -2.36 -16.89 -5.17
N GLY A 104 -2.52 -15.95 -4.26
CA GLY A 104 -1.44 -15.19 -3.67
C GLY A 104 -1.53 -15.11 -2.16
N ALA A 105 -0.40 -14.87 -1.53
CA ALA A 105 -0.31 -14.55 -0.12
C ALA A 105 0.82 -13.54 0.11
N GLY A 106 0.69 -12.72 1.14
CA GLY A 106 1.70 -11.74 1.51
C GLY A 106 1.62 -11.32 2.97
N VAL A 107 2.63 -10.60 3.39
CA VAL A 107 2.71 -9.95 4.69
C VAL A 107 3.26 -8.55 4.51
N ASN A 108 2.63 -7.59 5.18
CA ASN A 108 3.09 -6.21 5.32
C ASN A 108 3.43 -5.94 6.78
N GLN A 109 4.49 -5.20 7.02
CA GLN A 109 4.83 -4.64 8.33
C GLN A 109 5.04 -3.14 8.18
N LEU A 110 4.30 -2.38 8.95
CA LEU A 110 4.42 -0.92 9.06
C LEU A 110 4.97 -0.59 10.44
N ASN A 111 6.14 0.06 10.46
CA ASN A 111 6.76 0.57 11.67
C ASN A 111 6.66 2.10 11.62
N ALA A 112 6.04 2.72 12.61
CA ALA A 112 5.95 4.17 12.72
C ALA A 112 6.65 4.64 14.00
N ASP A 113 7.41 5.74 13.92
CA ASP A 113 8.31 6.20 15.00
C ASP A 113 7.58 6.51 16.32
N ASP A 114 6.33 7.01 16.25
CA ASP A 114 5.51 7.38 17.41
C ASP A 114 4.32 6.44 17.64
N ALA A 115 4.28 5.29 16.95
CA ALA A 115 3.20 4.32 17.13
C ALA A 115 3.38 3.52 18.43
N VAL A 116 2.27 3.13 19.03
CA VAL A 116 2.25 2.29 20.24
C VAL A 116 2.87 0.92 19.94
N PHE A 117 2.70 0.42 18.71
CA PHE A 117 3.27 -0.85 18.22
C PHE A 117 3.38 -0.85 16.69
N ASP A 118 4.21 -1.76 16.19
CA ASP A 118 4.33 -2.07 14.77
C ASP A 118 3.05 -2.78 14.28
N ILE A 119 2.60 -2.46 13.08
CA ILE A 119 1.39 -3.05 12.50
C ILE A 119 1.79 -4.12 11.49
N THR A 120 1.40 -5.36 11.74
CA THR A 120 1.59 -6.46 10.80
C THR A 120 0.25 -6.86 10.18
N THR A 121 0.15 -6.81 8.85
CA THR A 121 -1.03 -7.25 8.10
C THR A 121 -0.70 -8.46 7.24
N TYR A 122 -1.63 -9.40 7.18
CA TYR A 122 -1.56 -10.59 6.32
C TYR A 122 -2.55 -10.43 5.18
N GLU A 123 -2.15 -10.83 3.98
CA GLU A 123 -3.00 -10.79 2.81
C GLU A 123 -3.09 -12.14 2.12
N ILE A 124 -4.26 -12.45 1.58
CA ILE A 124 -4.48 -13.54 0.66
C ILE A 124 -5.22 -13.01 -0.55
N SER A 125 -4.90 -13.53 -1.72
CA SER A 125 -5.55 -13.14 -2.95
C SER A 125 -5.90 -14.35 -3.80
N ALA A 126 -6.96 -14.20 -4.60
CA ALA A 126 -7.33 -15.16 -5.62
C ALA A 126 -7.86 -14.40 -6.84
N GLY A 127 -7.68 -14.97 -8.03
CA GLY A 127 -8.22 -14.33 -9.23
C GLY A 127 -8.10 -15.19 -10.46
N TYR A 128 -8.46 -14.58 -11.60
CA TYR A 128 -8.55 -15.26 -12.88
C TYR A 128 -8.16 -14.34 -14.03
N PHE A 129 -7.35 -14.84 -14.96
CA PHE A 129 -7.03 -14.19 -16.21
C PHE A 129 -8.03 -14.63 -17.29
N PHE A 130 -8.98 -13.76 -17.65
CA PHE A 130 -9.98 -14.05 -18.68
C PHE A 130 -9.38 -14.11 -20.09
N SER A 131 -8.33 -13.33 -20.30
CA SER A 131 -7.59 -13.24 -21.57
C SER A 131 -6.17 -12.77 -21.28
N GLU A 132 -5.36 -12.61 -22.32
CA GLU A 132 -4.03 -11.97 -22.21
C GLU A 132 -4.10 -10.50 -21.73
N HIS A 133 -5.28 -9.89 -21.86
CA HIS A 133 -5.52 -8.48 -21.60
C HIS A 133 -6.45 -8.20 -20.40
N SER A 134 -6.94 -9.23 -19.70
CA SER A 134 -7.95 -9.04 -18.64
C SER A 134 -7.71 -9.92 -17.44
N LYS A 135 -7.77 -9.31 -16.25
CA LYS A 135 -7.59 -9.96 -14.96
C LYS A 135 -8.67 -9.48 -13.99
N LEU A 136 -9.23 -10.39 -13.20
CA LEU A 136 -10.05 -10.09 -12.02
C LEU A 136 -9.36 -10.69 -10.80
N SER A 137 -9.26 -9.92 -9.73
CA SER A 137 -8.67 -10.37 -8.47
C SER A 137 -9.51 -9.96 -7.27
N LEU A 138 -9.56 -10.84 -6.28
CA LEU A 138 -10.11 -10.59 -4.96
C LEU A 138 -8.96 -10.67 -3.98
N ASN A 139 -8.78 -9.64 -3.16
CA ASN A 139 -7.81 -9.59 -2.08
C ASN A 139 -8.53 -9.47 -0.75
N TYR A 140 -8.08 -10.21 0.26
CA TYR A 140 -8.47 -10.07 1.65
C TYR A 140 -7.22 -9.76 2.48
N THR A 141 -7.30 -8.72 3.29
CA THR A 141 -6.23 -8.29 4.20
C THR A 141 -6.78 -8.29 5.62
N THR A 142 -6.00 -8.78 6.57
CA THR A 142 -6.36 -8.80 7.98
C THR A 142 -5.18 -8.45 8.86
N ASN A 143 -5.48 -7.82 10.00
CA ASN A 143 -4.56 -7.53 11.08
C ASN A 143 -5.29 -7.72 12.40
N SER A 144 -4.56 -8.11 13.44
CA SER A 144 -5.06 -8.15 14.81
C SER A 144 -3.89 -7.98 15.76
N GLU A 145 -3.74 -6.78 16.31
CA GLU A 145 -2.67 -6.44 17.25
C GLU A 145 -3.28 -5.98 18.56
N SER A 146 -2.62 -6.34 19.67
CA SER A 146 -3.01 -5.86 20.99
C SER A 146 -1.81 -5.74 21.91
N GLU A 147 -1.82 -4.72 22.76
CA GLU A 147 -0.80 -4.47 23.76
C GLU A 147 -1.46 -4.19 25.10
N SER A 148 -0.86 -4.74 26.16
CA SER A 148 -1.30 -4.51 27.54
C SER A 148 -0.09 -4.06 28.35
N ASN A 149 -0.24 -2.93 29.01
CA ASN A 149 0.76 -2.41 29.93
C ASN A 149 0.16 -2.30 31.33
N ASN A 150 0.93 -2.69 32.34
CA ASN A 150 0.59 -2.52 33.74
C ASN A 150 1.80 -1.99 34.51
N GLY A 151 1.51 -1.26 35.55
CA GLY A 151 2.53 -0.71 36.42
C GLY A 151 1.95 -0.18 37.74
N ALA A 152 2.84 0.12 38.66
CA ALA A 152 2.49 0.74 39.93
C ALA A 152 3.42 1.90 40.24
N TYR A 153 2.87 2.99 40.75
CA TYR A 153 3.61 4.13 41.22
C TYR A 153 2.99 4.71 42.50
N LEU A 154 3.75 4.67 43.60
CA LEU A 154 3.27 5.05 44.93
C LEU A 154 2.04 4.22 45.36
N GLU A 155 0.89 4.88 45.50
CA GLU A 155 -0.39 4.30 45.91
C GLU A 155 -1.31 3.98 44.74
N TYR A 156 -0.80 4.03 43.48
CA TYR A 156 -1.57 3.85 42.26
C TYR A 156 -1.06 2.67 41.46
N GLU A 157 -1.99 1.83 41.03
CA GLU A 157 -1.77 0.81 39.98
C GLU A 157 -2.49 1.27 38.72
N PHE A 158 -1.79 1.18 37.56
CA PHE A 158 -2.40 1.47 36.27
C PHE A 158 -2.36 0.23 35.37
N GLU A 159 -3.43 0.07 34.63
CA GLU A 159 -3.54 -0.92 33.55
C GLU A 159 -3.99 -0.18 32.29
N SER A 160 -3.35 -0.46 31.18
CA SER A 160 -3.78 -0.02 29.87
C SER A 160 -3.83 -1.20 28.90
N TYR A 161 -4.85 -1.20 28.07
CA TYR A 161 -5.03 -2.17 27.00
C TYR A 161 -5.37 -1.42 25.72
N PHE A 162 -4.59 -1.68 24.69
CA PHE A 162 -4.84 -1.20 23.34
C PHE A 162 -5.03 -2.38 22.39
N SER A 163 -6.01 -2.29 21.49
CA SER A 163 -6.22 -3.30 20.44
C SER A 163 -6.61 -2.63 19.13
N GLN A 164 -6.06 -3.13 18.03
CA GLN A 164 -6.39 -2.74 16.68
C GLN A 164 -6.68 -3.99 15.86
N ASN A 165 -7.82 -3.99 15.18
CA ASN A 165 -8.18 -5.00 14.19
C ASN A 165 -8.51 -4.30 12.87
N ILE A 166 -8.05 -4.87 11.76
CA ILE A 166 -8.35 -4.39 10.42
C ILE A 166 -8.72 -5.60 9.58
N ASP A 167 -9.91 -5.57 9.00
CA ASP A 167 -10.34 -6.50 7.98
C ASP A 167 -10.70 -5.71 6.71
N ALA A 168 -10.14 -6.11 5.58
CA ALA A 168 -10.39 -5.47 4.31
C ALA A 168 -10.58 -6.48 3.18
N ILE A 169 -11.50 -6.21 2.28
CA ILE A 169 -11.73 -6.98 1.07
C ILE A 169 -11.76 -6.04 -0.13
N THR A 170 -11.03 -6.37 -1.19
CA THR A 170 -10.97 -5.57 -2.42
C THR A 170 -11.13 -6.44 -3.64
N LEU A 171 -12.06 -6.09 -4.51
CA LEU A 171 -12.23 -6.67 -5.84
C LEU A 171 -11.66 -5.71 -6.88
N THR A 172 -10.72 -6.19 -7.71
CA THR A 172 -10.06 -5.40 -8.74
C THR A 172 -10.23 -6.04 -10.11
N TYR A 173 -10.62 -5.26 -11.11
CA TYR A 173 -10.63 -5.63 -12.51
C TYR A 173 -9.63 -4.79 -13.29
N GLU A 174 -8.77 -5.45 -14.07
CA GLU A 174 -7.74 -4.85 -14.91
C GLU A 174 -7.96 -5.25 -16.36
N HIS A 175 -7.89 -4.29 -17.27
CA HIS A 175 -8.09 -4.55 -18.70
C HIS A 175 -7.22 -3.63 -19.57
N PHE A 176 -6.54 -4.22 -20.54
CA PHE A 176 -5.78 -3.50 -21.55
C PHE A 176 -6.50 -3.57 -22.90
N ILE A 177 -6.71 -2.42 -23.51
CA ILE A 177 -7.33 -2.26 -24.83
C ILE A 177 -6.25 -1.83 -25.81
N PRO A 178 -5.75 -2.73 -26.70
CA PRO A 178 -4.79 -2.36 -27.73
C PRO A 178 -5.43 -1.41 -28.75
N LEU A 179 -4.68 -0.39 -29.19
CA LEU A 179 -5.14 0.57 -30.19
C LEU A 179 -4.25 0.50 -31.44
N GLN A 180 -4.79 0.86 -32.61
CA GLN A 180 -4.04 0.81 -33.89
C GLN A 180 -3.01 1.94 -34.03
N SER A 181 -3.29 3.11 -33.43
CA SER A 181 -2.47 4.33 -33.59
C SER A 181 -1.52 4.60 -32.42
N THR A 182 -1.74 3.95 -31.29
CA THR A 182 -0.94 4.08 -30.07
C THR A 182 -0.82 2.69 -29.42
N ALA A 183 -0.02 2.55 -28.36
CA ALA A 183 0.14 1.25 -27.73
C ALA A 183 -1.16 0.72 -27.11
N GLY A 184 -2.02 1.61 -26.54
CA GLY A 184 -3.32 1.19 -26.01
C GLY A 184 -3.75 1.95 -24.77
N VAL A 185 -4.84 1.49 -24.17
CA VAL A 185 -5.40 2.03 -22.91
C VAL A 185 -5.47 0.92 -21.87
N PHE A 186 -4.93 1.16 -20.69
CA PHE A 186 -5.06 0.27 -19.53
C PHE A 186 -6.07 0.86 -18.55
N ILE A 187 -7.04 0.07 -18.15
CA ILE A 187 -8.10 0.47 -17.22
C ILE A 187 -8.04 -0.45 -16.00
N THR A 188 -8.04 0.13 -14.82
CA THR A 188 -8.20 -0.58 -13.55
C THR A 188 -9.43 -0.03 -12.85
N GLY A 189 -10.35 -0.91 -12.46
CA GLY A 189 -11.49 -0.60 -11.61
C GLY A 189 -11.39 -1.39 -10.32
N ALA A 190 -11.58 -0.77 -9.16
CA ALA A 190 -11.57 -1.43 -7.87
C ALA A 190 -12.76 -1.01 -7.01
N VAL A 191 -13.28 -1.96 -6.23
CA VAL A 191 -14.23 -1.72 -5.15
C VAL A 191 -13.72 -2.40 -3.90
N GLY A 192 -13.78 -1.71 -2.76
CA GLY A 192 -13.25 -2.18 -1.50
C GLY A 192 -14.19 -1.91 -0.33
N TYR A 193 -14.08 -2.76 0.67
CA TYR A 193 -14.65 -2.56 1.99
C TYR A 193 -13.57 -2.83 3.03
N GLN A 194 -13.49 -1.97 4.04
CA GLN A 194 -12.57 -2.12 5.16
C GLN A 194 -13.29 -1.76 6.46
N ASN A 195 -13.02 -2.54 7.51
CA ASN A 195 -13.54 -2.31 8.85
C ASN A 195 -12.40 -2.26 9.88
N PRO A 196 -11.74 -1.11 10.06
CA PRO A 196 -10.78 -0.91 11.14
C PRO A 196 -11.50 -0.64 12.48
N GLN A 197 -11.05 -1.34 13.51
CA GLN A 197 -11.54 -1.21 14.89
C GLN A 197 -10.37 -0.90 15.81
N TYR A 198 -10.57 0.07 16.72
CA TYR A 198 -9.58 0.49 17.71
C TYR A 198 -10.23 0.52 19.08
N ILE A 199 -9.60 -0.13 20.05
CA ILE A 199 -10.03 -0.15 21.45
C ILE A 199 -8.87 0.35 22.30
N ASN A 200 -9.13 1.35 23.14
CA ASN A 200 -8.21 1.78 24.18
C ASN A 200 -8.93 1.75 25.52
N ASN A 201 -8.42 0.98 26.48
CA ASN A 201 -8.91 0.91 27.84
C ASN A 201 -7.79 1.33 28.78
N GLU A 202 -8.12 2.21 29.72
CA GLU A 202 -7.19 2.66 30.76
C GLU A 202 -7.89 2.57 32.13
N MET A 203 -7.25 1.93 33.09
CA MET A 203 -7.72 1.83 34.44
C MET A 203 -6.65 2.31 35.42
N LEU A 204 -7.05 3.17 36.36
CA LEU A 204 -6.23 3.63 37.48
C LEU A 204 -6.89 3.24 38.77
N THR A 205 -6.19 2.48 39.59
CA THR A 205 -6.66 2.01 40.91
C THR A 205 -5.77 2.62 41.97
N GLN A 206 -6.40 3.29 42.97
CA GLN A 206 -5.70 3.73 44.17
C GLN A 206 -5.67 2.60 45.18
N VAL A 207 -4.48 2.24 45.64
CA VAL A 207 -4.21 1.19 46.61
C VAL A 207 -3.77 1.86 47.93
N ASP A 208 -4.71 2.44 48.68
CA ASP A 208 -4.47 3.01 50.01
C ASP A 208 -5.10 2.12 51.08
N GLY A 209 -4.25 1.38 51.76
CA GLY A 209 -4.70 0.47 52.81
C GLY A 209 -5.24 -0.88 52.32
N SER A 210 -6.33 -1.34 52.91
CA SER A 210 -6.83 -2.71 52.67
C SER A 210 -7.86 -2.87 51.54
N THR A 211 -8.30 -1.77 50.94
CA THR A 211 -9.37 -1.81 49.92
C THR A 211 -8.95 -0.96 48.71
N PRO A 212 -8.59 -1.59 47.56
CA PRO A 212 -8.34 -0.86 46.33
C PRO A 212 -9.59 -0.09 45.88
N THR A 213 -9.41 1.12 45.39
CA THR A 213 -10.49 1.95 44.83
C THR A 213 -10.15 2.36 43.41
N ILE A 214 -11.02 2.05 42.47
CA ILE A 214 -10.88 2.52 41.07
C ILE A 214 -11.14 4.02 41.05
N VAL A 215 -10.15 4.79 40.60
CA VAL A 215 -10.23 6.26 40.54
C VAL A 215 -10.38 6.74 39.09
N GLN A 216 -10.01 5.91 38.12
CA GLN A 216 -10.26 6.12 36.69
C GLN A 216 -10.50 4.78 36.02
N ASP A 217 -11.55 4.71 35.21
CA ASP A 217 -11.85 3.61 34.29
C ASP A 217 -12.33 4.28 32.98
N SER A 218 -11.51 4.23 31.98
CA SER A 218 -11.78 4.87 30.70
C SER A 218 -11.69 3.82 29.58
N LYS A 219 -12.74 3.76 28.77
CA LYS A 219 -12.78 2.93 27.57
C LYS A 219 -13.16 3.77 26.37
N ILE A 220 -12.35 3.67 25.31
CA ILE A 220 -12.60 4.31 24.03
C ILE A 220 -12.65 3.21 22.97
N ASN A 221 -13.68 3.25 22.13
CA ASN A 221 -13.83 2.37 21.00
C ASN A 221 -14.16 3.20 19.74
N PHE A 222 -13.40 2.96 18.66
CA PHE A 222 -13.68 3.45 17.32
C PHE A 222 -13.89 2.26 16.41
N GLU A 223 -14.97 2.29 15.65
CA GLU A 223 -15.25 1.35 14.57
C GLU A 223 -15.56 2.15 13.30
N ASN A 224 -14.91 1.79 12.20
CA ASN A 224 -15.15 2.45 10.92
C ASN A 224 -15.61 1.43 9.89
N ASP A 225 -16.63 1.79 9.13
CA ASP A 225 -17.00 1.14 7.88
C ASP A 225 -16.55 2.03 6.72
N ILE A 226 -15.60 1.53 5.93
CA ILE A 226 -14.98 2.27 4.83
C ILE A 226 -15.31 1.57 3.51
N TYR A 227 -16.01 2.26 2.61
CA TYR A 227 -16.32 1.80 1.27
C TYR A 227 -15.53 2.61 0.25
N THR A 228 -14.84 1.93 -0.65
CA THR A 228 -14.00 2.57 -1.66
C THR A 228 -14.40 2.15 -3.06
N VAL A 229 -14.43 3.11 -3.97
CA VAL A 229 -14.50 2.88 -5.43
C VAL A 229 -13.36 3.65 -6.09
N ALA A 230 -12.58 2.97 -6.91
CA ALA A 230 -11.48 3.57 -7.63
C ALA A 230 -11.51 3.18 -9.12
N VAL A 231 -11.18 4.13 -9.98
CA VAL A 231 -11.01 3.91 -11.42
C VAL A 231 -9.74 4.63 -11.88
N PHE A 232 -8.87 3.90 -12.56
CA PHE A 232 -7.65 4.41 -13.17
C PHE A 232 -7.68 4.11 -14.66
N ALA A 233 -7.29 5.06 -15.49
CA ALA A 233 -7.17 4.87 -16.92
C ALA A 233 -5.87 5.50 -17.41
N ASP A 234 -4.95 4.68 -17.95
CA ASP A 234 -3.68 5.11 -18.52
C ASP A 234 -3.69 4.88 -20.04
N TRP A 235 -3.61 5.95 -20.80
CA TRP A 235 -3.41 5.89 -22.24
C TRP A 235 -1.92 5.85 -22.57
N TYR A 236 -1.45 4.75 -23.09
CA TYR A 236 -0.09 4.55 -23.56
C TYR A 236 0.06 5.10 -24.98
N ILE A 237 0.65 6.29 -25.10
CA ILE A 237 0.95 6.95 -26.37
C ILE A 237 1.93 6.09 -27.19
N ASN A 238 2.90 5.51 -26.49
CA ASN A 238 3.81 4.48 -26.98
C ASN A 238 4.20 3.55 -25.83
N ASN A 239 5.09 2.58 -26.04
CA ASN A 239 5.48 1.61 -25.01
C ASN A 239 6.16 2.24 -23.79
N ALA A 240 6.74 3.44 -23.95
CA ALA A 240 7.51 4.12 -22.91
C ALA A 240 6.73 5.23 -22.19
N TRP A 241 5.68 5.79 -22.80
CA TRP A 241 5.01 6.98 -22.30
C TRP A 241 3.50 6.79 -22.16
N SER A 242 2.98 7.09 -20.98
CA SER A 242 1.54 7.13 -20.71
C SER A 242 1.11 8.48 -20.13
N VAL A 243 -0.15 8.81 -20.36
CA VAL A 243 -0.91 9.83 -19.66
C VAL A 243 -2.18 9.20 -19.12
N GLY A 244 -2.61 9.58 -17.92
CA GLY A 244 -3.72 8.92 -17.28
C GLY A 244 -4.58 9.84 -16.44
N ALA A 245 -5.72 9.29 -16.02
CA ALA A 245 -6.64 9.94 -15.10
C ALA A 245 -7.05 8.95 -14.00
N THR A 246 -7.30 9.48 -12.82
CA THR A 246 -7.71 8.74 -11.64
C THR A 246 -8.99 9.34 -11.08
N TYR A 247 -9.90 8.48 -10.67
CA TYR A 247 -11.06 8.80 -9.85
C TYR A 247 -11.05 7.88 -8.63
N TYR A 248 -11.19 8.46 -7.46
CA TYR A 248 -11.24 7.74 -6.20
C TYR A 248 -12.35 8.32 -5.33
N ARG A 249 -13.18 7.46 -4.74
CA ARG A 249 -14.20 7.85 -3.77
C ARG A 249 -14.18 6.90 -2.59
N THR A 250 -14.14 7.48 -1.39
CA THR A 250 -14.26 6.77 -0.12
C THR A 250 -15.41 7.33 0.68
N ASP A 251 -16.32 6.48 1.11
CA ASP A 251 -17.36 6.79 2.08
C ASP A 251 -16.96 6.13 3.42
N VAL A 252 -16.83 6.93 4.47
CA VAL A 252 -16.41 6.51 5.82
C VAL A 252 -17.55 6.74 6.79
N ASN A 253 -17.98 5.68 7.48
CA ASN A 253 -18.89 5.75 8.59
C ASN A 253 -18.13 5.38 9.86
N THR A 254 -18.08 6.28 10.83
CA THR A 254 -17.37 6.11 12.09
C THR A 254 -18.36 6.02 13.23
N ASP A 255 -18.30 4.94 14.00
CA ASP A 255 -18.96 4.79 15.26
C ASP A 255 -17.95 4.97 16.40
N PHE A 256 -18.19 5.96 17.23
CA PHE A 256 -17.37 6.27 18.39
C PHE A 256 -18.15 5.99 19.67
N SER A 257 -17.54 5.30 20.63
CA SER A 257 -18.06 5.19 21.99
C SER A 257 -16.95 5.42 23.01
N SER A 258 -17.26 6.19 24.04
CA SER A 258 -16.40 6.36 25.20
C SER A 258 -17.20 6.16 26.48
N SER A 259 -16.57 5.59 27.49
CA SER A 259 -17.13 5.48 28.83
C SER A 259 -16.05 5.72 29.88
N ASN A 260 -16.42 6.32 30.96
CA ASN A 260 -15.64 6.43 32.19
C ASN A 260 -16.53 6.08 33.41
N ILE A 261 -16.00 6.19 34.62
CA ILE A 261 -16.71 5.78 35.86
C ILE A 261 -18.10 6.40 35.97
N ASP A 262 -18.27 7.66 35.54
CA ASP A 262 -19.47 8.46 35.79
C ASP A 262 -20.29 8.77 34.53
N ASP A 263 -19.74 8.53 33.33
CA ASP A 263 -20.38 8.96 32.10
C ASP A 263 -20.08 8.01 30.91
N SER A 264 -20.98 8.00 29.93
CA SER A 264 -20.80 7.31 28.67
C SER A 264 -21.31 8.13 27.51
N ASN A 265 -20.56 8.19 26.43
CA ASN A 265 -20.93 8.91 25.23
C ASN A 265 -20.87 7.97 24.00
N LYS A 266 -21.81 8.18 23.09
CA LYS A 266 -21.82 7.50 21.78
C LYS A 266 -22.12 8.53 20.70
N SER A 267 -21.39 8.47 19.60
CA SER A 267 -21.65 9.30 18.43
C SER A 267 -21.34 8.52 17.17
N SER A 268 -22.06 8.83 16.09
CA SER A 268 -21.81 8.32 14.76
C SER A 268 -21.61 9.49 13.82
N HIS A 269 -20.65 9.36 12.94
CA HIS A 269 -20.31 10.38 11.94
C HIS A 269 -20.09 9.71 10.59
N SER A 270 -20.55 10.35 9.51
CA SER A 270 -20.30 9.92 8.14
C SER A 270 -19.58 11.01 7.38
N ASN A 271 -18.59 10.63 6.62
CA ASN A 271 -17.83 11.52 5.74
C ASN A 271 -17.60 10.87 4.38
N ASN A 272 -17.42 11.65 3.34
CA ASN A 272 -17.00 11.17 2.04
C ASN A 272 -15.84 12.02 1.51
N ILE A 273 -14.91 11.32 0.84
CA ILE A 273 -13.76 11.92 0.21
C ILE A 273 -13.84 11.54 -1.27
N THR A 274 -13.69 12.51 -2.16
CA THR A 274 -13.65 12.29 -3.60
C THR A 274 -12.42 12.98 -4.16
N GLU A 275 -11.55 12.21 -4.79
CA GLU A 275 -10.34 12.70 -5.43
C GLU A 275 -10.38 12.39 -6.93
N THR A 276 -9.93 13.33 -7.71
CA THR A 276 -9.65 13.13 -9.14
C THR A 276 -8.21 13.51 -9.41
N GLY A 277 -7.56 12.82 -10.33
CA GLY A 277 -6.17 13.09 -10.62
C GLY A 277 -5.83 12.93 -12.10
N LEU A 278 -4.73 13.57 -12.49
CA LEU A 278 -4.10 13.38 -13.78
C LEU A 278 -2.67 12.92 -13.54
N ASN A 279 -2.18 12.02 -14.37
CA ASN A 279 -0.81 11.55 -14.28
C ASN A 279 -0.14 11.44 -15.65
N THR A 280 1.18 11.47 -15.64
CA THR A 280 2.00 11.07 -16.78
C THR A 280 3.22 10.33 -16.31
N ARG A 281 3.59 9.26 -17.03
CA ARG A 281 4.74 8.41 -16.71
C ARG A 281 5.56 8.16 -17.95
N TYR A 282 6.90 8.27 -17.81
CA TYR A 282 7.84 8.07 -18.90
C TYR A 282 8.96 7.12 -18.49
N PHE A 283 9.25 6.12 -19.31
CA PHE A 283 10.35 5.19 -19.17
C PHE A 283 11.46 5.52 -20.19
N TRP A 284 12.60 5.89 -19.70
CA TRP A 284 13.77 6.12 -20.50
C TRP A 284 14.73 4.93 -20.41
N HIS A 285 14.77 4.10 -21.45
CA HIS A 285 15.75 3.02 -21.55
C HIS A 285 17.10 3.59 -22.01
N PHE A 286 18.10 3.47 -21.17
CA PHE A 286 19.47 3.89 -21.50
C PHE A 286 20.43 2.70 -21.62
N SER A 287 19.99 1.47 -21.35
CA SER A 287 20.67 0.22 -21.67
C SER A 287 19.65 -0.92 -21.77
N ASP A 288 20.10 -2.11 -22.22
CA ASP A 288 19.25 -3.30 -22.34
C ASP A 288 18.71 -3.78 -20.97
N VAL A 289 19.39 -3.40 -19.88
CA VAL A 289 19.05 -3.80 -18.50
C VAL A 289 18.42 -2.65 -17.71
N PHE A 290 18.87 -1.42 -17.92
CA PHE A 290 18.51 -0.29 -17.07
C PHE A 290 17.61 0.72 -17.77
N SER A 291 16.63 1.21 -17.02
CA SER A 291 15.79 2.35 -17.39
C SER A 291 15.61 3.33 -16.22
N ALA A 292 15.40 4.60 -16.55
CA ALA A 292 14.90 5.59 -15.62
C ALA A 292 13.40 5.77 -15.83
N LYS A 293 12.65 5.88 -14.75
CA LYS A 293 11.22 6.18 -14.74
C LYS A 293 11.02 7.58 -14.20
N PHE A 294 10.16 8.34 -14.85
CA PHE A 294 9.73 9.67 -14.39
C PHE A 294 8.22 9.65 -14.26
N SER A 295 7.70 10.19 -13.17
CA SER A 295 6.27 10.37 -12.96
C SER A 295 5.95 11.78 -12.49
N LEU A 296 4.82 12.29 -12.96
CA LEU A 296 4.18 13.50 -12.47
C LEU A 296 2.70 13.17 -12.27
N GLU A 297 2.20 13.43 -11.08
CA GLU A 297 0.81 13.19 -10.72
C GLU A 297 0.26 14.45 -10.04
N HIS A 298 -0.96 14.84 -10.40
CA HIS A 298 -1.65 15.96 -9.80
C HIS A 298 -3.05 15.53 -9.39
N TYR A 299 -3.34 15.68 -8.09
CA TYR A 299 -4.62 15.33 -7.50
C TYR A 299 -5.39 16.61 -7.17
N PHE A 300 -6.68 16.60 -7.52
CA PHE A 300 -7.65 17.61 -7.18
C PHE A 300 -8.50 17.05 -6.04
N ASP A 301 -8.34 17.55 -4.84
CA ASP A 301 -9.23 17.21 -3.73
C ASP A 301 -10.54 18.01 -3.89
N ASN A 302 -11.65 17.30 -3.87
CA ASN A 302 -12.99 17.86 -3.89
C ASN A 302 -13.72 17.64 -2.55
N GLY A 303 -12.97 17.45 -1.45
CA GLY A 303 -13.50 17.24 -0.11
C GLY A 303 -14.13 18.51 0.48
N GLU A 304 -15.09 18.31 1.37
CA GLU A 304 -15.86 19.39 1.99
C GLU A 304 -15.04 20.25 2.97
N TYR A 305 -13.85 19.76 3.42
CA TYR A 305 -13.04 20.37 4.46
C TYR A 305 -11.63 20.81 4.04
N ASN A 306 -11.09 20.31 2.94
CA ASN A 306 -9.80 20.71 2.39
C ASN A 306 -9.87 20.70 0.87
N SER A 307 -9.62 21.84 0.25
CA SER A 307 -9.57 22.00 -1.22
C SER A 307 -8.14 22.08 -1.74
N ASP A 308 -7.19 21.48 -1.04
CA ASP A 308 -5.78 21.57 -1.41
C ASP A 308 -5.45 20.51 -2.46
N SER A 309 -4.99 20.98 -3.62
CA SER A 309 -4.46 20.12 -4.66
C SER A 309 -3.04 19.65 -4.32
N GLU A 310 -2.73 18.41 -4.63
CA GLU A 310 -1.41 17.83 -4.38
C GLU A 310 -0.72 17.47 -5.69
N THR A 311 0.58 17.76 -5.79
CA THR A 311 1.41 17.41 -6.93
C THR A 311 2.55 16.52 -6.49
N ASN A 312 2.65 15.33 -7.09
CA ASN A 312 3.69 14.35 -6.82
C ASN A 312 4.65 14.25 -8.01
N VAL A 313 5.95 14.31 -7.73
CA VAL A 313 7.01 14.14 -8.71
C VAL A 313 7.84 12.93 -8.33
N GLY A 314 7.99 11.97 -9.23
CA GLY A 314 8.74 10.74 -8.98
C GLY A 314 9.86 10.51 -9.97
N ILE A 315 10.95 9.94 -9.45
CA ILE A 315 12.05 9.39 -10.25
C ILE A 315 12.44 8.02 -9.71
N ALA A 316 12.69 7.07 -10.61
CA ALA A 316 13.21 5.75 -10.21
C ALA A 316 14.20 5.23 -11.23
N ILE A 317 15.10 4.37 -10.77
CA ILE A 317 15.96 3.51 -11.61
C ILE A 317 15.42 2.10 -11.52
N ASN A 318 15.17 1.51 -12.67
CA ASN A 318 14.67 0.15 -12.82
C ASN A 318 15.71 -0.69 -13.56
N ALA A 319 15.94 -1.91 -13.07
CA ALA A 319 16.81 -2.90 -13.70
C ALA A 319 16.00 -4.17 -13.98
N ARG A 320 16.13 -4.73 -15.20
CA ARG A 320 15.48 -5.97 -15.66
C ARG A 320 16.53 -6.90 -16.24
N PHE A 321 16.62 -8.14 -15.73
CA PHE A 321 17.68 -9.10 -16.09
C PHE A 321 17.27 -10.55 -15.85
#